data_36c09bf0c8c43a2e4e697561a03f6070
#
_entry.id   36c09bf0c8c43a2e4e697561a03f6070
#
_cell.length_a   1.000
_cell.length_b   1.000
_cell.length_c   1.000
_cell.angle_alpha   90.00
_cell.angle_beta   90.00
_cell.angle_gamma   90.00
#
_symmetry.space_group_name_H-M   'P 1'
#
loop_
_entity.id
_entity.type
_entity.pdbx_description
1 polymer ?
#
loop_
_entity_poly.entity_id
_entity_poly.type
_entity_poly.pdbx_seq_one_letter_code
_entity_poly.pdbx_strand_id
1 'polypeptide(L)'
;MKKILTILFLLFCLVLPVKADDNTKVVLPSETGLVENIKYEDAQGLNQGEETTKQVVTVKVLTGKFKGTERLIDNMLTGNPAYDINLTKGDKVVLHIEPLNDTVSTPDDVDIFIADIQRDNQIYVFTAVFFALLLFIGKKKGGTSIVSIISTMCLIFFVLMPMILHGFCPIASAVLVGILSTIITIYLVGGFNSKSSSAIIGTAISLIFAGGFSMLAIYFAHLTGFAGEENMFLYTARPDLSFTGILAASMIIAALGALMDTAVSIASTVNEIYETDKTLTVKQLFNSGMNVGRDIIGTMSNTLILVYLGSSLPLVLLSSNIDMNKFFNLNQVATEILSALIGSIAILFCVPITAIVAAYLIKKSSGNKVDFSELEKNEIS
;
A
#
# COMPACT_ATOMS: atom_id res chain seq x y z
N MET A 1 23.67 3.43 11.26
CA MET A 1 23.61 3.22 9.81
C MET A 1 24.18 1.87 9.36
N LYS A 2 25.49 1.55 9.57
CA LYS A 2 26.05 0.26 9.10
C LYS A 2 25.26 -0.97 9.60
N LYS A 3 24.87 -1.05 10.88
CA LYS A 3 24.09 -2.17 11.43
C LYS A 3 22.69 -2.32 10.82
N ILE A 4 22.01 -1.22 10.50
CA ILE A 4 20.68 -1.26 9.84
C ILE A 4 20.83 -1.71 8.39
N LEU A 5 21.85 -1.21 7.70
CA LEU A 5 22.16 -1.65 6.33
C LEU A 5 22.51 -3.15 6.28
N THR A 6 23.21 -3.66 7.31
CA THR A 6 23.52 -5.08 7.45
C THR A 6 22.25 -5.91 7.72
N ILE A 7 21.33 -5.43 8.55
CA ILE A 7 20.06 -6.09 8.82
C ILE A 7 19.18 -6.08 7.56
N LEU A 8 19.11 -4.97 6.83
CA LEU A 8 18.42 -4.85 5.54
C LEU A 8 19.02 -5.80 4.49
N PHE A 9 20.35 -5.89 4.43
CA PHE A 9 21.04 -6.81 3.53
C PHE A 9 20.79 -8.27 3.91
N LEU A 10 20.79 -8.62 5.21
CA LEU A 10 20.46 -9.95 5.70
C LEU A 10 18.99 -10.31 5.44
N LEU A 11 18.05 -9.36 5.59
CA LEU A 11 16.65 -9.55 5.23
C LEU A 11 16.49 -9.74 3.72
N PHE A 12 17.23 -8.99 2.91
CA PHE A 12 17.26 -9.15 1.45
C PHE A 12 17.81 -10.52 1.02
N CYS A 13 18.82 -11.06 1.76
CA CYS A 13 19.37 -12.39 1.51
C CYS A 13 18.43 -13.54 1.96
N LEU A 14 17.48 -13.28 2.86
CA LEU A 14 16.47 -14.24 3.30
C LEU A 14 15.27 -14.36 2.34
N VAL A 15 15.20 -13.50 1.32
CA VAL A 15 14.20 -13.58 0.27
C VAL A 15 14.49 -14.80 -0.59
N LEU A 16 13.80 -15.88 -0.28
CA LEU A 16 13.76 -17.04 -1.17
C LEU A 16 13.02 -16.61 -2.45
N PRO A 17 13.60 -16.84 -3.64
CA PRO A 17 12.87 -16.60 -4.87
C PRO A 17 11.60 -17.44 -4.83
N VAL A 18 10.46 -16.79 -5.04
CA VAL A 18 9.20 -17.51 -5.28
C VAL A 18 9.44 -18.31 -6.55
N LYS A 19 9.61 -19.63 -6.43
CA LYS A 19 9.57 -20.50 -7.59
C LYS A 19 8.16 -20.42 -8.14
N ALA A 20 8.02 -19.93 -9.36
CA ALA A 20 6.81 -20.16 -10.15
C ALA A 20 6.59 -21.68 -10.25
N ASP A 21 5.37 -22.12 -10.04
CA ASP A 21 4.99 -23.52 -10.16
C ASP A 21 5.30 -23.98 -11.59
N ASP A 22 6.00 -25.10 -11.75
CA ASP A 22 6.49 -25.61 -13.04
C ASP A 22 5.38 -26.01 -14.05
N ASN A 23 4.10 -25.83 -13.67
CA ASN A 23 2.93 -26.12 -14.52
C ASN A 23 2.34 -24.91 -15.23
N THR A 24 2.96 -23.74 -15.17
CA THR A 24 2.51 -22.58 -15.93
C THR A 24 2.99 -22.63 -17.37
N LYS A 25 2.05 -22.48 -18.34
CA LYS A 25 2.34 -22.17 -19.74
C LYS A 25 3.50 -21.20 -19.83
N VAL A 26 4.39 -21.36 -20.80
CA VAL A 26 5.52 -20.46 -21.04
C VAL A 26 4.97 -19.04 -21.21
N VAL A 27 4.99 -18.24 -20.15
CA VAL A 27 4.60 -16.83 -20.20
C VAL A 27 5.81 -16.09 -20.75
N LEU A 28 5.72 -15.67 -22.02
CA LEU A 28 6.74 -14.80 -22.59
C LEU A 28 6.67 -13.42 -21.92
N PRO A 29 7.84 -12.78 -21.66
CA PRO A 29 7.85 -11.45 -21.07
C PRO A 29 7.16 -10.44 -21.98
N SER A 30 6.42 -9.50 -21.39
CA SER A 30 5.83 -8.40 -22.14
C SER A 30 6.91 -7.54 -22.79
N GLU A 31 6.66 -7.12 -24.03
CA GLU A 31 7.57 -6.32 -24.83
C GLU A 31 7.02 -4.90 -25.01
N THR A 32 7.86 -3.96 -25.41
CA THR A 32 7.42 -2.60 -25.72
C THR A 32 7.32 -2.42 -27.22
N GLY A 33 6.24 -1.79 -27.69
CA GLY A 33 6.03 -1.41 -29.07
C GLY A 33 5.89 0.11 -29.25
N LEU A 34 6.12 0.58 -30.47
CA LEU A 34 5.84 1.93 -30.92
C LEU A 34 4.77 1.91 -31.99
N VAL A 35 3.73 2.68 -31.82
CA VAL A 35 2.67 2.86 -32.81
C VAL A 35 3.18 3.76 -33.93
N GLU A 36 3.42 3.19 -35.11
CA GLU A 36 3.91 3.95 -36.28
C GLU A 36 2.78 4.48 -37.15
N ASN A 37 1.71 3.70 -37.31
CA ASN A 37 0.55 4.08 -38.10
C ASN A 37 -0.74 3.48 -37.57
N ILE A 38 -1.87 4.15 -37.81
CA ILE A 38 -3.21 3.70 -37.44
C ILE A 38 -4.14 3.91 -38.64
N LYS A 39 -4.90 2.89 -38.97
CA LYS A 39 -6.03 2.97 -39.91
C LYS A 39 -7.30 2.61 -39.15
N TYR A 40 -8.34 3.33 -39.40
CA TYR A 40 -9.66 3.02 -38.87
C TYR A 40 -10.47 2.25 -39.89
N GLU A 41 -11.07 1.17 -39.45
CA GLU A 41 -11.96 0.34 -40.26
C GLU A 41 -13.26 0.13 -39.49
N ASP A 42 -14.38 0.14 -40.22
CA ASP A 42 -15.67 -0.22 -39.63
C ASP A 42 -15.69 -1.74 -39.41
N ALA A 43 -16.00 -2.13 -38.17
CA ALA A 43 -16.12 -3.54 -37.80
C ALA A 43 -17.56 -3.85 -37.38
N GLN A 44 -18.02 -5.06 -37.70
CA GLN A 44 -19.31 -5.53 -37.14
C GLN A 44 -19.08 -5.89 -35.67
N GLY A 45 -19.88 -5.28 -34.78
CA GLY A 45 -19.85 -5.57 -33.35
C GLY A 45 -20.18 -7.04 -33.04
N LEU A 46 -19.76 -7.48 -31.85
CA LEU A 46 -20.08 -8.81 -31.33
C LEU A 46 -21.60 -9.05 -31.19
N ASN A 47 -22.40 -7.97 -31.07
CA ASN A 47 -23.86 -8.00 -31.06
C ASN A 47 -24.40 -7.44 -32.37
N GLN A 48 -25.41 -8.08 -32.95
CA GLN A 48 -26.07 -7.61 -34.17
C GLN A 48 -26.65 -6.20 -33.96
N GLY A 49 -26.05 -5.19 -34.63
CA GLY A 49 -26.52 -3.81 -34.62
C GLY A 49 -25.61 -2.80 -33.92
N GLU A 50 -24.49 -3.20 -33.34
CA GLU A 50 -23.48 -2.28 -32.80
C GLU A 50 -22.42 -2.00 -33.88
N GLU A 51 -22.29 -0.73 -34.27
CA GLU A 51 -21.15 -0.25 -35.06
C GLU A 51 -19.94 -0.14 -34.13
N THR A 52 -18.98 -1.04 -34.29
CA THR A 52 -17.70 -0.98 -33.58
C THR A 52 -16.63 -0.49 -34.54
N THR A 53 -15.75 0.36 -34.05
CA THR A 53 -14.62 0.86 -34.85
C THR A 53 -13.40 0.00 -34.51
N LYS A 54 -12.72 -0.49 -35.56
CA LYS A 54 -11.47 -1.24 -35.43
C LYS A 54 -10.30 -0.33 -35.80
N GLN A 55 -9.32 -0.23 -34.92
CA GLN A 55 -8.03 0.35 -35.24
C GLN A 55 -7.10 -0.75 -35.75
N VAL A 56 -6.68 -0.69 -36.99
CA VAL A 56 -5.59 -1.51 -37.53
C VAL A 56 -4.29 -0.76 -37.29
N VAL A 57 -3.53 -1.22 -36.33
CA VAL A 57 -2.36 -0.52 -35.79
C VAL A 57 -1.08 -1.20 -36.29
N THR A 58 -0.22 -0.41 -36.94
CA THR A 58 1.15 -0.86 -37.27
C THR A 58 2.03 -0.56 -36.05
N VAL A 59 2.51 -1.63 -35.42
CA VAL A 59 3.36 -1.52 -34.22
C VAL A 59 4.74 -2.06 -34.53
N LYS A 60 5.78 -1.28 -34.23
CA LYS A 60 7.18 -1.69 -34.25
C LYS A 60 7.61 -2.14 -32.87
N VAL A 61 8.06 -3.37 -32.74
CA VAL A 61 8.57 -3.93 -31.49
C VAL A 61 9.92 -3.29 -31.15
N LEU A 62 10.03 -2.69 -29.95
CA LEU A 62 11.23 -1.97 -29.51
C LEU A 62 12.16 -2.80 -28.63
N THR A 63 11.64 -3.81 -27.93
CA THR A 63 12.40 -4.61 -26.94
C THR A 63 12.31 -6.08 -27.24
N GLY A 64 13.11 -6.90 -26.55
CA GLY A 64 13.08 -8.35 -26.53
C GLY A 64 13.51 -9.08 -27.77
N LYS A 65 13.04 -10.33 -27.88
CA LYS A 65 13.48 -11.28 -28.92
C LYS A 65 13.09 -10.82 -30.34
N PHE A 66 11.97 -10.13 -30.47
CA PHE A 66 11.39 -9.70 -31.75
C PHE A 66 11.65 -8.22 -32.06
N LYS A 67 12.64 -7.62 -31.43
CA LYS A 67 13.00 -6.20 -31.61
C LYS A 67 13.24 -5.87 -33.09
N GLY A 68 12.59 -4.81 -33.56
CA GLY A 68 12.72 -4.28 -34.92
C GLY A 68 11.70 -4.84 -35.90
N THR A 69 10.88 -5.84 -35.51
CA THR A 69 9.80 -6.33 -36.36
C THR A 69 8.60 -5.39 -36.32
N GLU A 70 7.95 -5.23 -37.47
CA GLU A 70 6.68 -4.50 -37.59
C GLU A 70 5.54 -5.51 -37.68
N ARG A 71 4.47 -5.25 -36.93
CA ARG A 71 3.26 -6.09 -36.91
C ARG A 71 2.02 -5.24 -37.08
N LEU A 72 1.07 -5.74 -37.83
CA LEU A 72 -0.29 -5.23 -37.89
C LEU A 72 -1.09 -5.90 -36.77
N ILE A 73 -1.65 -5.11 -35.88
CA ILE A 73 -2.43 -5.58 -34.75
C ILE A 73 -3.82 -4.94 -34.83
N ASP A 74 -4.82 -5.79 -34.70
CA ASP A 74 -6.20 -5.35 -34.66
C ASP A 74 -6.58 -4.97 -33.25
N ASN A 75 -6.86 -3.68 -33.03
CA ASN A 75 -7.35 -3.15 -31.77
C ASN A 75 -8.85 -2.81 -31.90
N MET A 76 -9.69 -3.64 -31.33
CA MET A 76 -11.15 -3.47 -31.38
C MET A 76 -11.59 -2.44 -30.34
N LEU A 77 -12.32 -1.42 -30.80
CA LEU A 77 -12.93 -0.41 -29.92
C LEU A 77 -14.42 -0.74 -29.76
N THR A 78 -14.83 -1.01 -28.54
CA THR A 78 -16.21 -1.38 -28.21
C THR A 78 -17.12 -0.18 -28.00
N GLY A 79 -16.56 1.05 -28.03
CA GLY A 79 -17.26 2.29 -27.66
C GLY A 79 -17.36 2.50 -26.13
N ASN A 80 -16.83 1.56 -25.32
CA ASN A 80 -16.79 1.69 -23.88
C ASN A 80 -15.39 2.14 -23.41
N PRO A 81 -15.22 3.39 -22.96
CA PRO A 81 -13.92 3.91 -22.55
C PRO A 81 -13.24 3.14 -21.40
N ALA A 82 -13.97 2.29 -20.68
CA ALA A 82 -13.41 1.49 -19.59
C ALA A 82 -12.56 0.31 -20.10
N TYR A 83 -12.85 -0.16 -21.32
CA TYR A 83 -12.16 -1.32 -21.93
C TYR A 83 -11.36 -0.94 -23.17
N ASP A 84 -11.69 0.18 -23.80
CA ASP A 84 -11.08 0.60 -25.06
C ASP A 84 -9.73 1.27 -24.82
N ILE A 85 -8.68 0.74 -25.46
CA ILE A 85 -7.36 1.38 -25.52
C ILE A 85 -7.34 2.23 -26.80
N ASN A 86 -7.71 3.51 -26.69
CA ASN A 86 -7.69 4.41 -27.85
C ASN A 86 -6.26 4.91 -28.12
N LEU A 87 -5.65 4.37 -29.16
CA LEU A 87 -4.26 4.61 -29.54
C LEU A 87 -4.12 5.78 -30.49
N THR A 88 -2.97 6.49 -30.37
CA THR A 88 -2.57 7.53 -31.30
C THR A 88 -1.17 7.22 -31.87
N LYS A 89 -0.89 7.78 -33.06
CA LYS A 89 0.42 7.63 -33.68
C LYS A 89 1.52 8.21 -32.79
N GLY A 90 2.54 7.41 -32.49
CA GLY A 90 3.66 7.77 -31.62
C GLY A 90 3.53 7.25 -30.20
N ASP A 91 2.40 6.64 -29.85
CA ASP A 91 2.23 6.03 -28.54
C ASP A 91 3.16 4.84 -28.36
N LYS A 92 3.70 4.70 -27.18
CA LYS A 92 4.39 3.49 -26.75
C LYS A 92 3.40 2.57 -26.06
N VAL A 93 3.41 1.31 -26.44
CA VAL A 93 2.46 0.29 -25.97
C VAL A 93 3.20 -0.88 -25.35
N VAL A 94 2.56 -1.51 -24.40
CA VAL A 94 2.96 -2.79 -23.83
C VAL A 94 2.34 -3.89 -24.67
N LEU A 95 3.18 -4.79 -25.18
CA LEU A 95 2.77 -5.90 -26.01
C LEU A 95 2.74 -7.18 -25.19
N HIS A 96 1.65 -7.90 -25.26
CA HIS A 96 1.53 -9.26 -24.76
C HIS A 96 1.81 -10.23 -25.89
N ILE A 97 2.69 -11.20 -25.65
CA ILE A 97 3.13 -12.15 -26.65
C ILE A 97 2.68 -13.54 -26.23
N GLU A 98 1.83 -14.16 -27.03
CA GLU A 98 1.36 -15.53 -26.82
C GLU A 98 2.03 -16.47 -27.81
N PRO A 99 2.66 -17.55 -27.35
CA PRO A 99 3.23 -18.56 -28.22
C PRO A 99 2.10 -19.35 -28.88
N LEU A 100 2.15 -19.46 -30.22
CA LEU A 100 1.26 -20.32 -31.02
C LEU A 100 1.63 -21.80 -30.92
N ASN A 101 2.93 -22.09 -30.65
CA ASN A 101 3.48 -23.45 -30.56
C ASN A 101 4.45 -23.54 -29.37
N ASP A 102 4.74 -24.78 -28.94
CA ASP A 102 5.69 -25.05 -27.83
C ASP A 102 7.14 -24.59 -28.14
N THR A 103 7.48 -24.40 -29.41
CA THR A 103 8.79 -23.91 -29.88
C THR A 103 8.63 -22.57 -30.58
N VAL A 104 9.03 -21.50 -29.92
CA VAL A 104 9.03 -20.15 -30.48
C VAL A 104 10.40 -19.85 -31.08
N SER A 105 10.51 -19.84 -32.40
CA SER A 105 11.76 -19.57 -33.12
C SER A 105 11.70 -18.31 -33.98
N THR A 106 10.57 -18.05 -34.61
CA THR A 106 10.34 -16.94 -35.53
C THR A 106 9.25 -15.99 -35.01
N PRO A 107 9.17 -14.73 -35.50
CA PRO A 107 8.07 -13.84 -35.17
C PRO A 107 6.69 -14.37 -35.60
N ASP A 108 6.61 -15.32 -36.53
CA ASP A 108 5.35 -15.88 -36.99
C ASP A 108 4.83 -17.02 -36.09
N ASP A 109 5.64 -17.47 -35.15
CA ASP A 109 5.27 -18.48 -34.14
C ASP A 109 4.55 -17.86 -32.91
N VAL A 110 4.28 -16.55 -32.93
CA VAL A 110 3.67 -15.83 -31.84
C VAL A 110 2.55 -14.92 -32.31
N ASP A 111 1.49 -14.84 -31.50
CA ASP A 111 0.50 -13.78 -31.57
C ASP A 111 0.90 -12.63 -30.68
N ILE A 112 0.76 -11.40 -31.17
CA ILE A 112 1.13 -10.18 -30.44
C ILE A 112 -0.13 -9.33 -30.28
N PHE A 113 -0.45 -9.03 -29.02
CA PHE A 113 -1.60 -8.21 -28.65
C PHE A 113 -1.14 -6.94 -27.96
N ILE A 114 -1.91 -5.86 -28.09
CA ILE A 114 -1.69 -4.64 -27.32
C ILE A 114 -2.36 -4.83 -25.94
N ALA A 115 -1.53 -4.92 -24.92
CA ALA A 115 -2.02 -5.08 -23.54
C ALA A 115 -2.43 -3.75 -22.90
N ASP A 116 -1.63 -2.69 -23.09
CA ASP A 116 -1.92 -1.35 -22.56
C ASP A 116 -0.96 -0.30 -23.17
N ILE A 117 -1.19 0.97 -22.85
CA ILE A 117 -0.27 2.07 -23.13
C ILE A 117 0.88 2.06 -22.11
N GLN A 118 2.12 2.24 -22.58
CA GLN A 118 3.29 2.32 -21.71
C GLN A 118 3.30 3.63 -20.90
N ARG A 119 3.15 3.55 -19.58
CA ARG A 119 3.09 4.68 -18.66
C ARG A 119 4.30 4.80 -17.71
N ASP A 120 5.23 3.84 -17.78
CA ASP A 120 6.37 3.76 -16.87
C ASP A 120 7.28 5.00 -16.91
N ASN A 121 7.52 5.58 -18.09
CA ASN A 121 8.32 6.79 -18.22
C ASN A 121 7.76 7.95 -17.39
N GLN A 122 6.45 8.16 -17.43
CA GLN A 122 5.76 9.20 -16.65
C GLN A 122 5.89 8.91 -15.14
N ILE A 123 5.71 7.66 -14.75
CA ILE A 123 5.87 7.22 -13.35
C ILE A 123 7.30 7.50 -12.88
N TYR A 124 8.33 7.16 -13.68
CA TYR A 124 9.72 7.45 -13.32
C TYR A 124 10.01 8.94 -13.19
N VAL A 125 9.47 9.78 -14.09
CA VAL A 125 9.65 11.24 -14.02
C VAL A 125 9.04 11.79 -12.73
N PHE A 126 7.77 11.45 -12.40
CA PHE A 126 7.13 11.94 -11.17
C PHE A 126 7.82 11.40 -9.92
N THR A 127 8.29 10.15 -9.92
CA THR A 127 9.07 9.56 -8.83
C THR A 127 10.40 10.30 -8.64
N ALA A 128 11.10 10.62 -9.75
CA ALA A 128 12.35 11.38 -9.69
C ALA A 128 12.12 12.79 -9.16
N VAL A 129 11.06 13.49 -9.60
CA VAL A 129 10.68 14.81 -9.08
C VAL A 129 10.37 14.73 -7.58
N PHE A 130 9.59 13.74 -7.13
CA PHE A 130 9.29 13.54 -5.72
C PHE A 130 10.56 13.36 -4.89
N PHE A 131 11.47 12.48 -5.31
CA PHE A 131 12.71 12.23 -4.59
C PHE A 131 13.66 13.45 -4.62
N ALA A 132 13.72 14.17 -5.73
CA ALA A 132 14.48 15.41 -5.82
C ALA A 132 13.97 16.47 -4.84
N LEU A 133 12.65 16.69 -4.76
CA LEU A 133 12.04 17.62 -3.82
C LEU A 133 12.28 17.18 -2.37
N LEU A 134 12.17 15.88 -2.09
CA LEU A 134 12.40 15.33 -0.75
C LEU A 134 13.85 15.51 -0.29
N LEU A 135 14.82 15.38 -1.20
CA LEU A 135 16.23 15.67 -0.93
C LEU A 135 16.49 17.18 -0.78
N PHE A 136 15.90 17.98 -1.64
CA PHE A 136 16.09 19.43 -1.63
C PHE A 136 15.57 20.06 -0.33
N ILE A 137 14.34 19.70 0.08
CA ILE A 137 13.69 20.23 1.28
C ILE A 137 14.20 19.53 2.54
N GLY A 138 14.25 18.20 2.52
CA GLY A 138 14.56 17.38 3.69
C GLY A 138 16.05 17.23 3.97
N LYS A 139 16.92 17.59 3.03
CA LYS A 139 18.39 17.48 3.14
C LYS A 139 18.79 16.07 3.61
N LYS A 140 19.58 15.95 4.70
CA LYS A 140 19.99 14.64 5.25
C LYS A 140 18.83 13.78 5.73
N LYS A 141 17.79 14.40 6.32
CA LYS A 141 16.57 13.69 6.73
C LYS A 141 15.77 13.21 5.53
N GLY A 142 15.73 14.00 4.44
CA GLY A 142 15.12 13.58 3.17
C GLY A 142 15.76 12.31 2.60
N GLY A 143 17.09 12.22 2.62
CA GLY A 143 17.80 11.02 2.19
C GLY A 143 17.48 9.79 3.04
N THR A 144 17.38 9.92 4.37
CA THR A 144 16.96 8.81 5.23
C THR A 144 15.49 8.41 5.01
N SER A 145 14.63 9.38 4.68
CA SER A 145 13.22 9.11 4.35
C SER A 145 13.07 8.33 3.03
N ILE A 146 13.88 8.64 2.00
CA ILE A 146 13.90 7.86 0.75
C ILE A 146 14.28 6.40 1.04
N VAL A 147 15.35 6.18 1.79
CA VAL A 147 15.78 4.82 2.17
C VAL A 147 14.69 4.11 2.96
N SER A 148 13.97 4.81 3.83
CA SER A 148 12.84 4.26 4.58
C SER A 148 11.69 3.82 3.67
N ILE A 149 11.29 4.69 2.72
CA ILE A 149 10.23 4.38 1.76
C ILE A 149 10.60 3.14 0.94
N ILE A 150 11.81 3.11 0.38
CA ILE A 150 12.29 1.95 -0.38
C ILE A 150 12.31 0.69 0.48
N SER A 151 12.77 0.79 1.74
CA SER A 151 12.79 -0.35 2.66
C SER A 151 11.40 -0.89 2.96
N THR A 152 10.41 -0.01 3.16
CA THR A 152 9.01 -0.41 3.37
C THR A 152 8.45 -1.11 2.14
N MET A 153 8.70 -0.56 0.94
CA MET A 153 8.30 -1.19 -0.32
C MET A 153 8.95 -2.58 -0.48
N CYS A 154 10.25 -2.69 -0.20
CA CYS A 154 10.95 -3.98 -0.22
C CYS A 154 10.35 -4.99 0.77
N LEU A 155 9.99 -4.56 1.99
CA LEU A 155 9.35 -5.44 2.97
C LEU A 155 7.97 -5.92 2.49
N ILE A 156 7.20 -5.07 1.83
CA ILE A 156 5.90 -5.46 1.29
C ILE A 156 6.07 -6.46 0.15
N PHE A 157 6.90 -6.15 -0.86
CA PHE A 157 7.03 -6.99 -2.05
C PHE A 157 7.81 -8.28 -1.80
N PHE A 158 8.87 -8.23 -0.97
CA PHE A 158 9.76 -9.37 -0.79
C PHE A 158 9.56 -10.15 0.51
N VAL A 159 8.76 -9.65 1.45
CA VAL A 159 8.47 -10.37 2.70
C VAL A 159 6.98 -10.62 2.83
N LEU A 160 6.14 -9.58 2.83
CA LEU A 160 4.69 -9.75 3.04
C LEU A 160 4.06 -10.58 1.93
N MET A 161 4.28 -10.20 0.68
CA MET A 161 3.69 -10.87 -0.47
C MET A 161 4.08 -12.36 -0.55
N PRO A 162 5.37 -12.75 -0.48
CA PRO A 162 5.75 -14.16 -0.43
C PRO A 162 5.16 -14.91 0.77
N MET A 163 5.12 -14.32 1.97
CA MET A 163 4.50 -14.96 3.13
C MET A 163 3.04 -15.33 2.85
N ILE A 164 2.25 -14.39 2.31
CA ILE A 164 0.85 -14.63 1.97
C ILE A 164 0.73 -15.71 0.89
N LEU A 165 1.55 -15.65 -0.17
CA LEU A 165 1.54 -16.63 -1.26
C LEU A 165 1.95 -18.04 -0.84
N HIS A 166 2.75 -18.18 0.23
CA HIS A 166 3.08 -19.47 0.83
C HIS A 166 2.06 -19.95 1.88
N GLY A 167 0.90 -19.29 2.01
CA GLY A 167 -0.17 -19.70 2.89
C GLY A 167 -0.02 -19.30 4.36
N PHE A 168 0.93 -18.42 4.71
CA PHE A 168 0.99 -17.85 6.05
C PHE A 168 -0.25 -16.98 6.30
N CYS A 169 -0.65 -16.88 7.59
CA CYS A 169 -1.77 -16.04 7.97
C CYS A 169 -1.54 -14.57 7.56
N PRO A 170 -2.37 -13.99 6.64
CA PRO A 170 -2.12 -12.65 6.11
C PRO A 170 -2.08 -11.56 7.19
N ILE A 171 -2.93 -11.67 8.21
CA ILE A 171 -2.99 -10.70 9.32
C ILE A 171 -1.70 -10.71 10.14
N ALA A 172 -1.24 -11.90 10.53
CA ALA A 172 0.01 -12.04 11.30
C ALA A 172 1.21 -11.54 10.47
N SER A 173 1.23 -11.84 9.18
CA SER A 173 2.25 -11.36 8.24
C SER A 173 2.25 -9.83 8.11
N ALA A 174 1.06 -9.21 8.00
CA ALA A 174 0.93 -7.75 7.91
C ALA A 174 1.38 -7.06 9.21
N VAL A 175 0.99 -7.58 10.38
CA VAL A 175 1.43 -7.04 11.68
C VAL A 175 2.94 -7.17 11.81
N LEU A 176 3.52 -8.33 11.49
CA LEU A 176 4.97 -8.55 11.56
C LEU A 176 5.72 -7.57 10.66
N VAL A 177 5.33 -7.48 9.38
CA VAL A 177 5.97 -6.59 8.40
C VAL A 177 5.76 -5.13 8.78
N GLY A 178 4.58 -4.77 9.29
CA GLY A 178 4.30 -3.42 9.81
C GLY A 178 5.20 -3.05 10.98
N ILE A 179 5.43 -3.96 11.92
CA ILE A 179 6.37 -3.74 13.04
C ILE A 179 7.81 -3.60 12.54
N LEU A 180 8.25 -4.46 11.61
CA LEU A 180 9.59 -4.38 11.02
C LEU A 180 9.79 -3.06 10.26
N SER A 181 8.82 -2.66 9.45
CA SER A 181 8.83 -1.38 8.75
C SER A 181 8.92 -0.20 9.72
N THR A 182 8.12 -0.23 10.79
CA THR A 182 8.15 0.78 11.85
C THR A 182 9.52 0.90 12.52
N ILE A 183 10.13 -0.23 12.88
CA ILE A 183 11.46 -0.27 13.50
C ILE A 183 12.50 0.37 12.56
N ILE A 184 12.52 -0.05 11.31
CA ILE A 184 13.47 0.46 10.32
C ILE A 184 13.26 1.96 10.09
N THR A 185 12.03 2.37 9.82
CA THR A 185 11.67 3.76 9.52
C THR A 185 12.00 4.69 10.68
N ILE A 186 11.51 4.39 11.88
CA ILE A 186 11.65 5.29 13.01
C ILE A 186 13.10 5.38 13.48
N TYR A 187 13.85 4.27 13.52
CA TYR A 187 15.27 4.34 13.89
C TYR A 187 16.15 4.96 12.80
N LEU A 188 15.80 4.78 11.53
CA LEU A 188 16.55 5.38 10.42
C LEU A 188 16.41 6.91 10.38
N VAL A 189 15.18 7.40 10.62
CA VAL A 189 14.86 8.84 10.56
C VAL A 189 15.12 9.54 11.91
N GLY A 190 14.69 8.92 13.02
CA GLY A 190 14.72 9.50 14.36
C GLY A 190 15.96 9.14 15.19
N GLY A 191 16.74 8.14 14.74
CA GLY A 191 17.89 7.61 15.50
C GLY A 191 17.51 6.71 16.68
N PHE A 192 18.51 6.11 17.33
CA PHE A 192 18.34 5.22 18.47
C PHE A 192 18.25 6.03 19.76
N ASN A 193 17.05 6.32 20.23
CA ASN A 193 16.78 7.05 21.45
C ASN A 193 15.45 6.60 22.08
N SER A 194 15.18 7.05 23.33
CA SER A 194 13.97 6.69 24.05
C SER A 194 12.70 7.16 23.36
N LYS A 195 12.74 8.33 22.68
CA LYS A 195 11.65 8.85 21.86
C LYS A 195 11.29 7.88 20.73
N SER A 196 12.28 7.48 19.94
CA SER A 196 12.08 6.54 18.83
C SER A 196 11.57 5.18 19.33
N SER A 197 12.15 4.66 20.41
CA SER A 197 11.71 3.39 21.00
C SER A 197 10.27 3.45 21.50
N SER A 198 9.85 4.58 22.09
CA SER A 198 8.47 4.80 22.54
C SER A 198 7.48 4.80 21.38
N ALA A 199 7.82 5.47 20.29
CA ALA A 199 7.00 5.50 19.09
C ALA A 199 6.87 4.11 18.46
N ILE A 200 7.96 3.34 18.40
CA ILE A 200 7.94 1.96 17.88
C ILE A 200 7.01 1.07 18.71
N ILE A 201 7.11 1.10 20.02
CA ILE A 201 6.27 0.29 20.91
C ILE A 201 4.80 0.73 20.79
N GLY A 202 4.53 2.04 20.78
CA GLY A 202 3.19 2.57 20.59
C GLY A 202 2.55 2.10 19.28
N THR A 203 3.27 2.24 18.17
CA THR A 203 2.81 1.77 16.85
C THR A 203 2.62 0.25 16.81
N ALA A 204 3.56 -0.54 17.34
CA ALA A 204 3.50 -2.00 17.32
C ALA A 204 2.25 -2.52 18.06
N ILE A 205 1.97 -2.00 19.25
CA ILE A 205 0.77 -2.37 20.01
C ILE A 205 -0.49 -1.95 19.24
N SER A 206 -0.51 -0.75 18.65
CA SER A 206 -1.67 -0.25 17.89
C SER A 206 -1.93 -1.05 16.63
N LEU A 207 -0.90 -1.59 15.96
CA LEU A 207 -1.06 -2.51 14.83
C LEU A 207 -1.72 -3.82 15.24
N ILE A 208 -1.39 -4.35 16.43
CA ILE A 208 -2.04 -5.55 16.96
C ILE A 208 -3.53 -5.27 17.20
N PHE A 209 -3.87 -4.12 17.77
CA PHE A 209 -5.27 -3.71 17.92
C PHE A 209 -5.96 -3.53 16.57
N ALA A 210 -5.30 -2.89 15.58
CA ALA A 210 -5.84 -2.76 14.22
C ALA A 210 -6.16 -4.13 13.62
N GLY A 211 -5.26 -5.11 13.77
CA GLY A 211 -5.48 -6.49 13.32
C GLY A 211 -6.69 -7.15 13.99
N GLY A 212 -6.82 -7.00 15.30
CA GLY A 212 -7.97 -7.51 16.07
C GLY A 212 -9.30 -6.87 15.63
N PHE A 213 -9.34 -5.55 15.49
CA PHE A 213 -10.53 -4.84 15.02
C PHE A 213 -10.87 -5.15 13.56
N SER A 214 -9.86 -5.36 12.69
CA SER A 214 -10.10 -5.79 11.31
C SER A 214 -10.80 -7.16 11.27
N MET A 215 -10.35 -8.12 12.08
CA MET A 215 -11.02 -9.43 12.18
C MET A 215 -12.46 -9.32 12.67
N LEU A 216 -12.68 -8.50 13.72
CA LEU A 216 -14.03 -8.29 14.26
C LEU A 216 -14.95 -7.64 13.20
N ALA A 217 -14.48 -6.62 12.51
CA ALA A 217 -15.28 -5.95 11.49
C ALA A 217 -15.63 -6.87 10.32
N ILE A 218 -14.68 -7.67 9.82
CA ILE A 218 -14.91 -8.65 8.76
C ILE A 218 -15.93 -9.68 9.20
N TYR A 219 -15.81 -10.19 10.43
CA TYR A 219 -16.72 -11.18 10.97
C TYR A 219 -18.16 -10.64 11.14
N PHE A 220 -18.32 -9.48 11.77
CA PHE A 220 -19.65 -8.91 12.04
C PHE A 220 -20.32 -8.32 10.79
N ALA A 221 -19.55 -7.73 9.89
CA ALA A 221 -20.09 -7.18 8.65
C ALA A 221 -20.15 -8.19 7.50
N HIS A 222 -19.76 -9.45 7.74
CA HIS A 222 -19.74 -10.52 6.74
C HIS A 222 -19.01 -10.12 5.45
N LEU A 223 -17.87 -9.40 5.57
CA LEU A 223 -17.09 -8.99 4.42
C LEU A 223 -16.44 -10.21 3.76
N THR A 224 -16.55 -10.27 2.44
CA THR A 224 -16.07 -11.43 1.68
C THR A 224 -14.60 -11.34 1.27
N GLY A 225 -14.03 -10.14 1.29
CA GLY A 225 -12.69 -9.86 0.75
C GLY A 225 -12.66 -9.57 -0.75
N PHE A 226 -13.82 -9.69 -1.44
CA PHE A 226 -13.94 -9.38 -2.88
C PHE A 226 -14.48 -7.96 -3.06
N ALA A 227 -13.61 -6.96 -2.85
CA ALA A 227 -14.00 -5.56 -2.94
C ALA A 227 -13.72 -4.93 -4.33
N GLY A 228 -12.99 -5.60 -5.21
CA GLY A 228 -12.63 -5.11 -6.56
C GLY A 228 -12.46 -6.26 -7.54
N GLU A 229 -12.35 -5.91 -8.83
CA GLU A 229 -12.15 -6.87 -9.92
C GLU A 229 -10.82 -7.62 -9.79
N GLU A 230 -9.78 -6.98 -9.24
CA GLU A 230 -8.45 -7.56 -9.04
C GLU A 230 -8.52 -8.80 -8.14
N ASN A 231 -9.42 -8.79 -7.16
CA ASN A 231 -9.63 -9.93 -6.27
C ASN A 231 -10.24 -11.13 -7.01
N MET A 232 -11.08 -10.88 -8.02
CA MET A 232 -11.64 -11.95 -8.86
C MET A 232 -10.56 -12.58 -9.73
N PHE A 233 -9.67 -11.77 -10.35
CA PHE A 233 -8.53 -12.29 -11.11
C PHE A 233 -7.58 -13.09 -10.21
N LEU A 234 -7.28 -12.56 -9.02
CA LEU A 234 -6.44 -13.28 -8.05
C LEU A 234 -7.07 -14.60 -7.62
N TYR A 235 -8.39 -14.63 -7.40
CA TYR A 235 -9.10 -15.86 -7.05
C TYR A 235 -9.03 -16.90 -8.15
N THR A 236 -9.15 -16.51 -9.40
CA THR A 236 -9.03 -17.42 -10.55
C THR A 236 -7.62 -18.03 -10.61
N ALA A 237 -6.58 -17.26 -10.31
CA ALA A 237 -5.20 -17.73 -10.31
C ALA A 237 -4.83 -18.52 -9.03
N ARG A 238 -5.34 -18.12 -7.86
CA ARG A 238 -4.99 -18.67 -6.56
C ARG A 238 -6.22 -18.76 -5.63
N PRO A 239 -7.11 -19.73 -5.85
CA PRO A 239 -8.33 -19.91 -5.04
C PRO A 239 -8.06 -20.39 -3.62
N ASP A 240 -6.83 -20.84 -3.33
CA ASP A 240 -6.36 -21.31 -2.03
C ASP A 240 -6.09 -20.18 -1.01
N LEU A 241 -6.05 -18.92 -1.45
CA LEU A 241 -5.74 -17.78 -0.59
C LEU A 241 -6.94 -17.34 0.25
N SER A 242 -6.65 -16.86 1.46
CA SER A 242 -7.68 -16.28 2.34
C SER A 242 -7.96 -14.81 1.96
N PHE A 243 -9.00 -14.56 1.17
CA PHE A 243 -9.37 -13.21 0.72
C PHE A 243 -9.80 -12.29 1.87
N THR A 244 -10.49 -12.81 2.87
CA THR A 244 -10.82 -12.06 4.09
C THR A 244 -9.56 -11.72 4.90
N GLY A 245 -8.60 -12.62 4.95
CA GLY A 245 -7.30 -12.37 5.56
C GLY A 245 -6.49 -11.31 4.82
N ILE A 246 -6.49 -11.34 3.48
CA ILE A 246 -5.84 -10.33 2.65
C ILE A 246 -6.49 -8.96 2.85
N LEU A 247 -7.82 -8.89 2.92
CA LEU A 247 -8.54 -7.67 3.23
C LEU A 247 -8.14 -7.11 4.60
N ALA A 248 -8.06 -7.93 5.65
CA ALA A 248 -7.60 -7.48 6.97
C ALA A 248 -6.15 -6.98 6.91
N ALA A 249 -5.27 -7.68 6.18
CA ALA A 249 -3.88 -7.27 6.00
C ALA A 249 -3.77 -5.92 5.28
N SER A 250 -4.59 -5.65 4.27
CA SER A 250 -4.63 -4.36 3.58
C SER A 250 -5.06 -3.22 4.50
N MET A 251 -6.08 -3.44 5.35
CA MET A 251 -6.52 -2.47 6.36
C MET A 251 -5.39 -2.11 7.36
N ILE A 252 -4.62 -3.12 7.81
CA ILE A 252 -3.48 -2.93 8.72
C ILE A 252 -2.37 -2.11 8.05
N ILE A 253 -1.99 -2.46 6.83
CA ILE A 253 -0.92 -1.75 6.10
C ILE A 253 -1.34 -0.33 5.76
N ALA A 254 -2.59 -0.09 5.39
CA ALA A 254 -3.09 1.25 5.09
C ALA A 254 -3.10 2.17 6.33
N ALA A 255 -3.38 1.63 7.52
CA ALA A 255 -3.32 2.39 8.76
C ALA A 255 -1.88 2.66 9.24
N LEU A 256 -0.89 1.87 8.80
CA LEU A 256 0.49 1.89 9.32
C LEU A 256 1.14 3.27 9.26
N GLY A 257 1.00 3.99 8.14
CA GLY A 257 1.60 5.33 7.97
C GLY A 257 1.07 6.31 9.01
N ALA A 258 -0.26 6.41 9.15
CA ALA A 258 -0.90 7.32 10.08
C ALA A 258 -0.60 6.97 11.55
N LEU A 259 -0.48 5.67 11.88
CA LEU A 259 -0.07 5.21 13.19
C LEU A 259 1.38 5.62 13.53
N MET A 260 2.30 5.45 12.58
CA MET A 260 3.71 5.87 12.77
C MET A 260 3.82 7.37 12.98
N ASP A 261 3.14 8.18 12.18
CA ASP A 261 3.18 9.64 12.29
C ASP A 261 2.59 10.12 13.61
N THR A 262 1.47 9.54 14.04
CA THR A 262 0.84 9.82 15.34
C THR A 262 1.79 9.47 16.48
N ALA A 263 2.36 8.28 16.50
CA ALA A 263 3.26 7.82 17.54
C ALA A 263 4.54 8.67 17.61
N VAL A 264 5.15 8.99 16.48
CA VAL A 264 6.35 9.84 16.43
C VAL A 264 6.05 11.26 16.92
N SER A 265 4.92 11.84 16.55
CA SER A 265 4.51 13.18 16.97
C SER A 265 4.32 13.25 18.48
N ILE A 266 3.60 12.29 19.06
CA ILE A 266 3.36 12.23 20.51
C ILE A 266 4.68 12.01 21.27
N ALA A 267 5.47 11.02 20.87
CA ALA A 267 6.74 10.72 21.53
C ALA A 267 7.72 11.91 21.41
N SER A 268 7.71 12.63 20.28
CA SER A 268 8.52 13.84 20.10
C SER A 268 8.09 14.95 21.05
N THR A 269 6.79 15.21 21.13
CA THR A 269 6.26 16.25 22.03
C THR A 269 6.55 15.95 23.50
N VAL A 270 6.33 14.70 23.95
CA VAL A 270 6.65 14.30 25.33
C VAL A 270 8.15 14.48 25.61
N ASN A 271 9.00 14.15 24.66
CA ASN A 271 10.45 14.33 24.80
C ASN A 271 10.84 15.81 24.89
N GLU A 272 10.32 16.68 24.03
CA GLU A 272 10.60 18.12 24.06
C GLU A 272 10.15 18.80 25.37
N ILE A 273 8.97 18.41 25.86
CA ILE A 273 8.46 18.91 27.15
C ILE A 273 9.37 18.47 28.30
N TYR A 274 9.83 17.21 28.30
CA TYR A 274 10.74 16.69 29.29
C TYR A 274 12.13 17.35 29.23
N GLU A 275 12.65 17.62 28.05
CA GLU A 275 13.94 18.35 27.91
C GLU A 275 13.83 19.80 28.41
N THR A 276 12.66 20.41 28.32
CA THR A 276 12.41 21.76 28.81
C THR A 276 12.33 21.79 30.34
N ASP A 277 11.63 20.81 30.96
CA ASP A 277 11.52 20.68 32.41
C ASP A 277 11.67 19.22 32.84
N LYS A 278 12.85 18.87 33.35
CA LYS A 278 13.21 17.52 33.82
C LYS A 278 12.58 17.13 35.17
N THR A 279 11.92 18.06 35.81
CA THR A 279 11.25 17.83 37.14
C THR A 279 9.89 17.18 36.99
N LEU A 280 9.30 17.22 35.77
CA LEU A 280 7.95 16.73 35.50
C LEU A 280 7.79 15.25 35.87
N THR A 281 6.63 14.94 36.47
CA THR A 281 6.24 13.57 36.79
C THR A 281 5.78 12.81 35.52
N VAL A 282 5.76 11.47 35.60
CA VAL A 282 5.24 10.62 34.50
C VAL A 282 3.80 11.01 34.15
N LYS A 283 2.97 11.31 35.16
CA LYS A 283 1.58 11.72 34.95
C LYS A 283 1.45 13.04 34.20
N GLN A 284 2.29 14.04 34.54
CA GLN A 284 2.29 15.32 33.83
C GLN A 284 2.72 15.15 32.37
N LEU A 285 3.76 14.34 32.12
CA LEU A 285 4.23 14.02 30.77
C LEU A 285 3.17 13.26 29.99
N PHE A 286 2.50 12.28 30.60
CA PHE A 286 1.37 11.59 29.99
C PHE A 286 0.23 12.53 29.63
N ASN A 287 -0.20 13.39 30.56
CA ASN A 287 -1.26 14.36 30.30
C ASN A 287 -0.89 15.33 29.17
N SER A 288 0.36 15.77 29.11
CA SER A 288 0.86 16.62 27.99
C SER A 288 0.81 15.89 26.66
N GLY A 289 1.25 14.61 26.63
CA GLY A 289 1.14 13.76 25.44
C GLY A 289 -0.31 13.54 25.01
N MET A 290 -1.22 13.31 25.98
CA MET A 290 -2.65 13.17 25.72
C MET A 290 -3.31 14.44 25.19
N ASN A 291 -2.90 15.62 25.67
CA ASN A 291 -3.45 16.89 25.18
C ASN A 291 -3.12 17.09 23.70
N VAL A 292 -1.85 16.93 23.33
CA VAL A 292 -1.44 16.99 21.92
C VAL A 292 -2.05 15.85 21.11
N GLY A 293 -2.14 14.66 21.70
CA GLY A 293 -2.75 13.50 21.04
C GLY A 293 -4.22 13.73 20.67
N ARG A 294 -5.00 14.45 21.51
CA ARG A 294 -6.40 14.78 21.18
C ARG A 294 -6.52 15.67 19.94
N ASP A 295 -5.61 16.61 19.75
CA ASP A 295 -5.60 17.47 18.56
C ASP A 295 -5.22 16.63 17.30
N ILE A 296 -4.28 15.72 17.44
CA ILE A 296 -3.83 14.84 16.35
C ILE A 296 -4.91 13.84 15.93
N ILE A 297 -5.67 13.27 16.87
CA ILE A 297 -6.75 12.31 16.59
C ILE A 297 -7.71 12.85 15.52
N GLY A 298 -8.20 14.08 15.72
CA GLY A 298 -9.18 14.67 14.79
C GLY A 298 -8.62 14.81 13.37
N THR A 299 -7.41 15.33 13.25
CA THR A 299 -6.77 15.57 11.94
C THR A 299 -6.39 14.27 11.23
N MET A 300 -5.80 13.32 11.95
CA MET A 300 -5.36 12.04 11.35
C MET A 300 -6.53 11.15 10.97
N SER A 301 -7.58 11.07 11.83
CA SER A 301 -8.78 10.31 11.48
C SER A 301 -9.50 10.91 10.27
N ASN A 302 -9.60 12.24 10.20
CA ASN A 302 -10.17 12.92 9.02
C ASN A 302 -9.34 12.66 7.76
N THR A 303 -8.01 12.65 7.86
CA THR A 303 -7.12 12.32 6.73
C THR A 303 -7.39 10.91 6.21
N LEU A 304 -7.51 9.90 7.08
CA LEU A 304 -7.83 8.54 6.66
C LEU A 304 -9.19 8.46 5.99
N ILE A 305 -10.22 9.07 6.58
CA ILE A 305 -11.57 9.08 6.00
C ILE A 305 -11.54 9.71 4.60
N LEU A 306 -10.84 10.86 4.44
CA LEU A 306 -10.74 11.53 3.15
C LEU A 306 -9.94 10.73 2.11
N VAL A 307 -8.89 10.01 2.52
CA VAL A 307 -8.13 9.12 1.61
C VAL A 307 -9.03 8.02 1.07
N TYR A 308 -9.75 7.31 1.95
CA TYR A 308 -10.67 6.24 1.53
C TYR A 308 -11.85 6.78 0.72
N LEU A 309 -12.45 7.89 1.14
CA LEU A 309 -13.54 8.53 0.39
C LEU A 309 -13.06 9.00 -0.99
N GLY A 310 -11.86 9.56 -1.07
CA GLY A 310 -11.27 10.03 -2.32
C GLY A 310 -10.95 8.90 -3.29
N SER A 311 -10.40 7.77 -2.81
CA SER A 311 -10.15 6.59 -3.65
C SER A 311 -11.43 5.93 -4.15
N SER A 312 -12.52 6.04 -3.37
CA SER A 312 -13.82 5.45 -3.67
C SER A 312 -14.83 6.47 -4.23
N LEU A 313 -14.36 7.62 -4.73
CA LEU A 313 -15.25 8.68 -5.23
C LEU A 313 -16.26 8.22 -6.31
N PRO A 314 -15.89 7.35 -7.28
CA PRO A 314 -16.85 6.79 -8.24
C PRO A 314 -17.98 6.01 -7.56
N LEU A 315 -17.66 5.24 -6.50
CA LEU A 315 -18.67 4.53 -5.71
C LEU A 315 -19.63 5.50 -5.00
N VAL A 316 -19.08 6.59 -4.44
CA VAL A 316 -19.91 7.61 -3.79
C VAL A 316 -20.87 8.27 -4.80
N LEU A 317 -20.40 8.54 -6.01
CA LEU A 317 -21.26 9.08 -7.09
C LEU A 317 -22.35 8.09 -7.51
N LEU A 318 -22.09 6.79 -7.43
CA LEU A 318 -23.09 5.76 -7.72
C LEU A 318 -24.28 5.82 -6.74
N SER A 319 -24.10 6.37 -5.53
CA SER A 319 -25.17 6.56 -4.55
C SER A 319 -26.34 7.39 -5.07
N SER A 320 -26.11 8.27 -6.05
CA SER A 320 -27.17 9.07 -6.69
C SER A 320 -28.18 8.23 -7.48
N ASN A 321 -27.81 7.02 -7.89
CA ASN A 321 -28.60 6.13 -8.73
C ASN A 321 -29.09 4.86 -8.03
N ILE A 322 -28.76 4.70 -6.76
CA ILE A 322 -29.07 3.50 -5.97
C ILE A 322 -29.72 3.92 -4.64
N ASP A 323 -30.71 3.15 -4.19
CA ASP A 323 -31.28 3.33 -2.85
C ASP A 323 -30.18 3.31 -1.76
N MET A 324 -30.23 4.25 -0.82
CA MET A 324 -29.20 4.44 0.21
C MET A 324 -29.02 3.21 1.09
N ASN A 325 -30.11 2.49 1.41
CA ASN A 325 -30.00 1.27 2.18
C ASN A 325 -29.22 0.20 1.41
N LYS A 326 -29.49 0.03 0.11
CA LYS A 326 -28.73 -0.87 -0.76
C LYS A 326 -27.29 -0.40 -0.91
N PHE A 327 -27.05 0.91 -1.08
CA PHE A 327 -25.72 1.48 -1.23
C PHE A 327 -24.79 1.14 -0.06
N PHE A 328 -25.21 1.40 1.19
CA PHE A 328 -24.39 1.11 2.37
C PHE A 328 -24.15 -0.39 2.60
N ASN A 329 -24.98 -1.25 2.04
CA ASN A 329 -24.86 -2.70 2.13
C ASN A 329 -24.12 -3.33 0.95
N LEU A 330 -23.64 -2.55 -0.03
CA LEU A 330 -22.69 -3.04 -1.02
C LEU A 330 -21.39 -3.44 -0.35
N ASN A 331 -20.91 -4.66 -0.61
CA ASN A 331 -19.68 -5.18 0.01
C ASN A 331 -18.49 -4.24 -0.18
N GLN A 332 -18.36 -3.63 -1.36
CA GLN A 332 -17.30 -2.69 -1.67
C GLN A 332 -17.40 -1.41 -0.83
N VAL A 333 -18.59 -0.81 -0.71
CA VAL A 333 -18.84 0.39 0.10
C VAL A 333 -18.59 0.11 1.58
N ALA A 334 -19.14 -1.00 2.10
CA ALA A 334 -18.94 -1.42 3.48
C ALA A 334 -17.45 -1.65 3.79
N THR A 335 -16.70 -2.24 2.87
CA THR A 335 -15.26 -2.46 2.99
C THR A 335 -14.50 -1.14 3.14
N GLU A 336 -14.77 -0.15 2.30
CA GLU A 336 -14.09 1.15 2.35
C GLU A 336 -14.39 1.92 3.64
N ILE A 337 -15.67 1.96 4.04
CA ILE A 337 -16.08 2.60 5.28
C ILE A 337 -15.42 1.94 6.49
N LEU A 338 -15.47 0.62 6.58
CA LEU A 338 -14.87 -0.11 7.70
C LEU A 338 -13.35 0.01 7.73
N SER A 339 -12.68 0.05 6.57
CA SER A 339 -11.23 0.28 6.49
C SER A 339 -10.84 1.63 7.08
N ALA A 340 -11.58 2.69 6.72
CA ALA A 340 -11.37 4.05 7.28
C ALA A 340 -11.61 4.09 8.80
N LEU A 341 -12.68 3.44 9.28
CA LEU A 341 -13.03 3.40 10.70
C LEU A 341 -12.01 2.60 11.51
N ILE A 342 -11.56 1.44 11.03
CA ILE A 342 -10.57 0.59 11.72
C ILE A 342 -9.25 1.34 11.86
N GLY A 343 -8.78 2.00 10.79
CA GLY A 343 -7.58 2.83 10.85
C GLY A 343 -7.71 3.97 11.86
N SER A 344 -8.88 4.63 11.90
CA SER A 344 -9.17 5.70 12.87
C SER A 344 -9.25 5.19 14.31
N ILE A 345 -9.87 4.03 14.53
CA ILE A 345 -9.90 3.37 15.86
C ILE A 345 -8.47 3.01 16.30
N ALA A 346 -7.63 2.51 15.40
CA ALA A 346 -6.24 2.20 15.73
C ALA A 346 -5.46 3.45 16.17
N ILE A 347 -5.70 4.62 15.55
CA ILE A 347 -5.12 5.90 15.97
C ILE A 347 -5.61 6.29 17.38
N LEU A 348 -6.90 6.10 17.67
CA LEU A 348 -7.45 6.38 19.02
C LEU A 348 -6.74 5.58 20.11
N PHE A 349 -6.37 4.33 19.85
CA PHE A 349 -5.56 3.52 20.76
C PHE A 349 -4.08 3.91 20.75
N CYS A 350 -3.53 4.31 19.61
CA CYS A 350 -2.14 4.71 19.47
C CYS A 350 -1.77 5.88 20.40
N VAL A 351 -2.67 6.84 20.54
CA VAL A 351 -2.44 8.06 21.33
C VAL A 351 -2.13 7.76 22.82
N PRO A 352 -3.03 7.13 23.60
CA PRO A 352 -2.76 6.85 25.00
C PRO A 352 -1.61 5.88 25.21
N ILE A 353 -1.49 4.85 24.34
CA ILE A 353 -0.42 3.86 24.45
C ILE A 353 0.94 4.53 24.24
N THR A 354 1.09 5.35 23.20
CA THR A 354 2.35 6.04 22.93
C THR A 354 2.66 7.07 24.02
N ALA A 355 1.66 7.82 24.49
CA ALA A 355 1.83 8.83 25.55
C ALA A 355 2.36 8.21 26.85
N ILE A 356 1.79 7.08 27.29
CA ILE A 356 2.24 6.40 28.52
C ILE A 356 3.63 5.79 28.35
N VAL A 357 3.90 5.13 27.22
CA VAL A 357 5.21 4.52 26.94
C VAL A 357 6.29 5.59 26.83
N ALA A 358 6.00 6.71 26.16
CA ALA A 358 6.93 7.83 26.04
C ALA A 358 7.24 8.48 27.41
N ALA A 359 6.21 8.79 28.19
CA ALA A 359 6.38 9.36 29.53
C ALA A 359 7.24 8.46 30.42
N TYR A 360 7.04 7.14 30.34
CA TYR A 360 7.81 6.17 31.11
C TYR A 360 9.26 6.04 30.64
N LEU A 361 9.49 5.75 29.35
CA LEU A 361 10.82 5.46 28.83
C LEU A 361 11.73 6.70 28.85
N ILE A 362 11.21 7.87 28.56
CA ILE A 362 11.97 9.12 28.56
C ILE A 362 12.45 9.44 29.97
N LYS A 363 11.56 9.36 30.97
CA LYS A 363 11.93 9.61 32.37
C LYS A 363 12.92 8.57 32.91
N LYS A 364 12.71 7.29 32.60
CA LYS A 364 13.62 6.20 33.00
C LYS A 364 15.01 6.34 32.39
N SER A 365 15.13 6.78 31.15
CA SER A 365 16.41 6.98 30.45
C SER A 365 17.28 8.05 31.10
N SER A 366 16.67 9.00 31.83
CA SER A 366 17.37 10.08 32.54
C SER A 366 17.81 9.72 33.96
N GLY A 367 17.72 8.45 34.35
CA GLY A 367 18.18 7.97 35.67
C GLY A 367 17.28 8.30 36.87
N ASN A 368 16.11 8.91 36.66
CA ASN A 368 15.17 9.21 37.70
C ASN A 368 14.29 8.01 38.07
N LYS A 369 14.05 7.80 39.38
CA LYS A 369 13.12 6.76 39.84
C LYS A 369 11.71 7.07 39.32
N VAL A 370 11.12 6.07 38.67
CA VAL A 370 9.73 6.16 38.17
C VAL A 370 8.80 5.68 39.28
N ASP A 371 7.91 6.57 39.78
CA ASP A 371 6.88 6.23 40.73
C ASP A 371 5.52 6.14 40.04
N PHE A 372 4.93 4.94 40.06
CA PHE A 372 3.60 4.69 39.48
C PHE A 372 2.44 4.91 40.45
N SER A 373 2.71 5.07 41.78
CA SER A 373 1.67 5.20 42.77
C SER A 373 0.81 6.46 42.59
N GLU A 374 1.28 7.43 41.80
CA GLU A 374 0.56 8.66 41.49
C GLU A 374 -0.51 8.48 40.38
N LEU A 375 -0.42 7.41 39.58
CA LEU A 375 -1.43 7.13 38.54
C LEU A 375 -2.72 6.59 39.14
N GLU A 376 -2.64 5.82 40.24
CA GLU A 376 -3.79 5.18 40.90
C GLU A 376 -4.62 6.10 41.80
N LYS A 377 -4.05 7.19 42.31
CA LYS A 377 -4.70 8.01 43.39
C LYS A 377 -5.88 8.88 42.96
N ASN A 378 -6.20 9.03 41.68
CA ASN A 378 -7.25 9.93 41.20
C ASN A 378 -8.42 9.27 40.45
N GLU A 379 -8.56 7.95 40.49
CA GLU A 379 -9.80 7.29 40.01
C GLU A 379 -10.89 7.24 41.14
N ILE A 380 -10.62 7.75 42.35
CA ILE A 380 -11.52 7.64 43.52
C ILE A 380 -11.92 9.05 44.06
N SER A 381 -11.90 10.07 43.20
CA SER A 381 -12.48 11.37 43.65
C SER A 381 -13.41 11.98 42.63
#